data_80bd1db418f56f4ff694a4002fdc164c
#
_entry.id   80bd1db418f56f4ff694a4002fdc164c
#
_cell.length_a   1.000
_cell.length_b   1.000
_cell.length_c   1.000
_cell.angle_alpha   90.00
_cell.angle_beta   90.00
_cell.angle_gamma   90.00
#
_symmetry.space_group_name_H-M   'P 1'
#
loop_
_entity.id
_entity.type
_entity.pdbx_description
1 polymer ?
#
loop_
_entity_poly.entity_id
_entity_poly.type
_entity_poly.pdbx_seq_one_letter_code
_entity_poly.pdbx_strand_id
1 'polypeptide(L)'
;MFTTIKKTVIGIFTIVRSMWMVNSHALRPRDTILYPEEPVPVPPRFRGRIVLTRDPDGDERCVACNLCAVACPVGCISLQKAEREDGRWYPEFFRINFSRCIFCGKKPVQRQRFK
;
A
#
# COMPACT_ATOMS: atom_id res chain seq x y z
N MET A 1 29.97 16.35 -47.27
CA MET A 1 29.54 17.70 -46.80
C MET A 1 28.03 17.78 -46.58
N PHE A 2 27.19 17.37 -47.54
CA PHE A 2 25.72 17.42 -47.42
C PHE A 2 25.14 16.54 -46.29
N THR A 3 25.71 15.38 -46.01
CA THR A 3 25.29 14.47 -44.92
C THR A 3 25.59 15.01 -43.52
N THR A 4 26.67 15.75 -43.36
CA THR A 4 27.08 16.38 -42.11
C THR A 4 26.12 17.49 -41.74
N ILE A 5 25.79 18.35 -42.72
CA ILE A 5 24.82 19.47 -42.53
C ILE A 5 23.43 18.92 -42.11
N LYS A 6 22.95 17.86 -42.78
CA LYS A 6 21.66 17.21 -42.39
C LYS A 6 21.69 16.70 -40.97
N LYS A 7 22.75 16.03 -40.55
CA LYS A 7 22.89 15.53 -39.15
C LYS A 7 22.88 16.65 -38.13
N THR A 8 23.56 17.76 -38.41
CA THR A 8 23.61 18.93 -37.52
C THR A 8 22.23 19.57 -37.38
N VAL A 9 21.52 19.76 -38.51
CA VAL A 9 20.16 20.34 -38.49
C VAL A 9 19.18 19.46 -37.73
N ILE A 10 19.20 18.14 -37.94
CA ILE A 10 18.37 17.19 -37.20
C ILE A 10 18.72 17.23 -35.70
N GLY A 11 19.99 17.30 -35.33
CA GLY A 11 20.44 17.42 -33.95
C GLY A 11 19.91 18.66 -33.25
N ILE A 12 20.02 19.83 -33.92
CA ILE A 12 19.48 21.07 -33.38
C ILE A 12 17.95 21.01 -33.19
N PHE A 13 17.24 20.50 -34.19
CA PHE A 13 15.78 20.34 -34.10
C PHE A 13 15.37 19.42 -32.93
N THR A 14 16.10 18.34 -32.73
CA THR A 14 15.83 17.39 -31.63
C THR A 14 16.05 18.07 -30.27
N ILE A 15 17.10 18.87 -30.12
CA ILE A 15 17.36 19.61 -28.88
C ILE A 15 16.25 20.64 -28.60
N VAL A 16 15.86 21.42 -29.61
CA VAL A 16 14.77 22.41 -29.47
C VAL A 16 13.45 21.72 -29.08
N ARG A 17 13.14 20.60 -29.72
CA ARG A 17 11.94 19.80 -29.41
C ARG A 17 11.95 19.28 -27.96
N SER A 18 13.07 18.76 -27.49
CA SER A 18 13.18 18.26 -26.13
C SER A 18 13.08 19.38 -25.08
N MET A 19 13.70 20.54 -25.34
CA MET A 19 13.55 21.72 -24.48
C MET A 19 12.10 22.21 -24.42
N TRP A 20 11.41 22.23 -25.57
CA TRP A 20 9.99 22.57 -25.61
C TRP A 20 9.14 21.61 -24.78
N MET A 21 9.39 20.31 -24.88
CA MET A 21 8.69 19.30 -24.12
C MET A 21 8.89 19.51 -22.60
N VAL A 22 10.10 19.70 -22.14
CA VAL A 22 10.40 19.95 -20.72
C VAL A 22 9.74 21.24 -20.25
N ASN A 23 9.85 22.32 -21.03
CA ASN A 23 9.25 23.61 -20.67
C ASN A 23 7.70 23.53 -20.59
N SER A 24 7.07 22.74 -21.47
CA SER A 24 5.62 22.54 -21.42
C SER A 24 5.14 21.84 -20.14
N HIS A 25 5.98 21.01 -19.51
CA HIS A 25 5.69 20.38 -18.21
C HIS A 25 5.68 21.38 -17.06
N ALA A 26 6.43 22.47 -17.16
CA ALA A 26 6.41 23.52 -16.14
C ALA A 26 5.05 24.25 -16.02
N LEU A 27 4.27 24.23 -17.09
CA LEU A 27 2.93 24.86 -17.16
C LEU A 27 1.78 23.89 -16.84
N ARG A 28 2.08 22.61 -16.61
CA ARG A 28 1.08 21.61 -16.24
C ARG A 28 0.77 21.65 -14.74
N PRO A 29 -0.45 21.27 -14.33
CA PRO A 29 -0.74 21.08 -12.91
C PRO A 29 0.18 20.01 -12.33
N ARG A 30 0.49 20.14 -11.05
CA ARG A 30 1.34 19.18 -10.33
C ARG A 30 0.71 17.78 -10.29
N ASP A 31 1.52 16.75 -10.48
CA ASP A 31 1.11 15.34 -10.32
C ASP A 31 1.25 14.86 -8.86
N THR A 32 1.89 15.65 -8.00
CA THR A 32 2.11 15.33 -6.60
C THR A 32 0.92 15.72 -5.73
N ILE A 33 0.54 14.83 -4.83
CA ILE A 33 -0.54 15.02 -3.87
C ILE A 33 0.04 15.62 -2.59
N LEU A 34 -0.58 16.68 -2.07
CA LEU A 34 -0.20 17.29 -0.80
C LEU A 34 -0.87 16.55 0.37
N TYR A 35 -0.19 15.56 0.90
CA TYR A 35 -0.61 14.92 2.14
C TYR A 35 -0.22 15.83 3.33
N PRO A 36 -1.08 16.09 4.34
CA PRO A 36 -2.39 15.44 4.59
C PRO A 36 -3.63 16.17 4.01
N GLU A 37 -3.47 17.33 3.34
CA GLU A 37 -4.60 18.13 2.84
C GLU A 37 -5.43 17.37 1.80
N GLU A 38 -4.75 16.64 0.93
CA GLU A 38 -5.39 15.81 -0.09
C GLU A 38 -5.22 14.32 0.27
N PRO A 39 -6.33 13.56 0.49
CA PRO A 39 -6.24 12.13 0.77
C PRO A 39 -5.76 11.36 -0.46
N VAL A 40 -4.75 10.53 -0.26
CA VAL A 40 -4.23 9.68 -1.33
C VAL A 40 -5.28 8.64 -1.75
N PRO A 41 -5.65 8.55 -3.04
CA PRO A 41 -6.57 7.53 -3.53
C PRO A 41 -5.94 6.15 -3.38
N VAL A 42 -6.47 5.34 -2.47
CA VAL A 42 -5.96 3.99 -2.20
C VAL A 42 -6.64 2.99 -3.14
N PRO A 43 -5.88 2.21 -3.94
CA PRO A 43 -6.47 1.23 -4.84
C PRO A 43 -7.23 0.13 -4.06
N PRO A 44 -8.30 -0.46 -4.65
CA PRO A 44 -9.13 -1.47 -3.96
C PRO A 44 -8.36 -2.71 -3.48
N ARG A 45 -7.23 -3.01 -4.12
CA ARG A 45 -6.36 -4.15 -3.77
C ARG A 45 -5.15 -3.74 -2.93
N PHE A 46 -5.19 -2.58 -2.31
CA PHE A 46 -4.09 -2.11 -1.47
C PHE A 46 -3.85 -3.07 -0.30
N ARG A 47 -2.59 -3.47 -0.10
CA ARG A 47 -2.15 -4.38 0.95
C ARG A 47 -1.31 -3.64 2.00
N GLY A 48 -1.90 -2.61 2.56
CA GLY A 48 -1.24 -1.80 3.58
C GLY A 48 -1.20 -2.47 4.95
N ARG A 49 -0.98 -1.67 5.98
CA ARG A 49 -0.90 -2.12 7.37
C ARG A 49 -2.15 -2.90 7.79
N ILE A 50 -1.93 -4.05 8.40
CA ILE A 50 -2.99 -4.95 8.84
C ILE A 50 -3.36 -4.62 10.28
N VAL A 51 -4.66 -4.46 10.54
CA VAL A 51 -5.21 -4.17 11.87
C VAL A 51 -6.39 -5.10 12.11
N LEU A 52 -6.57 -5.55 13.34
CA LEU A 52 -7.78 -6.25 13.77
C LEU A 52 -8.94 -5.25 13.82
N THR A 53 -10.06 -5.60 13.21
CA THR A 53 -11.26 -4.78 13.20
C THR A 53 -12.15 -5.16 14.37
N ARG A 54 -12.89 -4.16 14.88
CA ARG A 54 -13.91 -4.32 15.91
C ARG A 54 -15.29 -4.09 15.31
N ASP A 55 -16.29 -4.64 15.95
CA ASP A 55 -17.68 -4.35 15.65
C ASP A 55 -18.08 -2.97 16.19
N PRO A 56 -19.19 -2.38 15.73
CA PRO A 56 -19.70 -1.11 16.26
C PRO A 56 -19.94 -1.13 17.79
N ASP A 57 -20.25 -2.30 18.33
CA ASP A 57 -20.45 -2.55 19.75
C ASP A 57 -19.16 -2.61 20.57
N GLY A 58 -18.00 -2.50 19.88
CA GLY A 58 -16.68 -2.52 20.49
C GLY A 58 -16.04 -3.91 20.58
N ASP A 59 -16.76 -4.96 20.27
CA ASP A 59 -16.27 -6.34 20.33
C ASP A 59 -15.27 -6.66 19.23
N GLU A 60 -14.31 -7.50 19.55
CA GLU A 60 -13.30 -7.95 18.59
C GLU A 60 -13.87 -9.02 17.66
N ARG A 61 -13.75 -8.81 16.35
CA ARG A 61 -14.19 -9.79 15.36
C ARG A 61 -13.32 -11.05 15.31
N CYS A 62 -12.13 -10.96 15.85
CA CYS A 62 -11.19 -12.07 15.85
C CYS A 62 -11.54 -13.06 16.96
N VAL A 63 -11.72 -14.32 16.61
CA VAL A 63 -11.97 -15.42 17.54
C VAL A 63 -10.71 -16.23 17.86
N ALA A 64 -9.54 -15.71 17.57
CA ALA A 64 -8.23 -16.31 17.85
C ALA A 64 -8.06 -17.76 17.34
N CYS A 65 -8.64 -18.10 16.18
CA CYS A 65 -8.62 -19.47 15.61
C CYS A 65 -7.24 -19.93 15.08
N ASN A 66 -6.21 -19.06 15.12
CA ASN A 66 -4.84 -19.31 14.68
C ASN A 66 -4.63 -19.62 13.18
N LEU A 67 -5.68 -19.67 12.37
CA LEU A 67 -5.56 -19.95 10.93
C LEU A 67 -4.68 -18.96 10.18
N CYS A 68 -4.65 -17.70 10.60
CA CYS A 68 -3.80 -16.68 9.99
C CYS A 68 -2.30 -16.93 10.23
N ALA A 69 -1.93 -17.47 11.39
CA ALA A 69 -0.54 -17.82 11.70
C ALA A 69 -0.09 -19.04 10.89
N VAL A 70 -0.95 -20.06 10.77
CA VAL A 70 -0.68 -21.29 9.97
C VAL A 70 -0.62 -20.95 8.47
N ALA A 71 -1.50 -20.08 7.96
CA ALA A 71 -1.50 -19.68 6.55
C ALA A 71 -0.36 -18.73 6.16
N CYS A 72 0.40 -18.23 7.13
CA CYS A 72 1.47 -17.28 6.87
C CYS A 72 2.73 -17.98 6.33
N PRO A 73 3.16 -17.72 5.06
CA PRO A 73 4.31 -18.41 4.47
C PRO A 73 5.64 -18.09 5.14
N VAL A 74 5.73 -17.00 5.88
CA VAL A 74 6.96 -16.54 6.57
C VAL A 74 6.87 -16.66 8.09
N GLY A 75 5.78 -17.20 8.63
CA GLY A 75 5.59 -17.40 10.07
C GLY A 75 5.75 -16.11 10.90
N CYS A 76 5.30 -14.97 10.38
CA CYS A 76 5.51 -13.67 11.04
C CYS A 76 4.39 -13.28 12.01
N ILE A 77 3.41 -14.16 12.26
CA ILE A 77 2.25 -13.87 13.11
C ILE A 77 2.33 -14.74 14.36
N SER A 78 2.18 -14.10 15.49
CA SER A 78 1.99 -14.75 16.78
C SER A 78 0.72 -14.24 17.44
N LEU A 79 -0.06 -15.14 17.96
CA LEU A 79 -1.27 -14.82 18.72
C LEU A 79 -1.45 -15.83 19.85
N GLN A 80 -2.08 -15.38 20.91
CA GLN A 80 -2.51 -16.23 22.03
C GLN A 80 -4.00 -16.01 22.23
N LYS A 81 -4.72 -17.10 22.41
CA LYS A 81 -6.14 -17.10 22.68
C LYS A 81 -6.41 -17.03 24.18
N ALA A 82 -7.41 -16.28 24.57
CA ALA A 82 -7.99 -16.26 25.91
C ALA A 82 -9.50 -16.43 25.81
N GLU A 83 -10.10 -16.91 26.86
CA GLU A 83 -11.55 -17.07 26.98
C GLU A 83 -12.11 -15.93 27.85
N ARG A 84 -13.15 -15.25 27.38
CA ARG A 84 -13.89 -14.26 28.14
C ARG A 84 -14.91 -14.96 29.04
N GLU A 85 -15.40 -14.28 30.07
CA GLU A 85 -16.44 -14.79 30.98
C GLU A 85 -17.72 -15.24 30.25
N ASP A 86 -18.01 -14.66 29.09
CA ASP A 86 -19.12 -15.01 28.20
C ASP A 86 -18.87 -16.30 27.40
N GLY A 87 -17.76 -17.00 27.59
CA GLY A 87 -17.39 -18.20 26.82
C GLY A 87 -16.88 -17.92 25.40
N ARG A 88 -16.75 -16.66 25.00
CA ARG A 88 -16.21 -16.27 23.71
C ARG A 88 -14.69 -16.22 23.72
N TRP A 89 -14.09 -16.85 22.72
CA TRP A 89 -12.63 -16.76 22.51
C TRP A 89 -12.25 -15.44 21.85
N TYR A 90 -11.18 -14.82 22.35
CA TYR A 90 -10.60 -13.60 21.79
C TYR A 90 -9.06 -13.67 21.82
N PRO A 91 -8.35 -12.88 21.01
CA PRO A 91 -6.90 -12.82 21.08
C PRO A 91 -6.44 -11.97 22.26
N GLU A 92 -5.79 -12.56 23.25
CA GLU A 92 -5.13 -11.85 24.34
C GLU A 92 -4.05 -10.92 23.78
N PHE A 93 -3.26 -11.45 22.83
CA PHE A 93 -2.39 -10.62 22.00
C PHE A 93 -2.39 -11.12 20.55
N PHE A 94 -2.21 -10.18 19.65
CA PHE A 94 -2.01 -10.44 18.23
C PHE A 94 -0.84 -9.59 17.73
N ARG A 95 0.26 -10.23 17.36
CA ARG A 95 1.49 -9.57 16.95
C ARG A 95 1.89 -10.01 15.56
N ILE A 96 2.36 -9.03 14.76
CA ILE A 96 2.89 -9.26 13.43
C ILE A 96 4.31 -8.69 13.38
N ASN A 97 5.26 -9.53 13.05
CA ASN A 97 6.60 -9.04 12.77
C ASN A 97 6.66 -8.47 11.36
N PHE A 98 6.54 -7.14 11.26
CA PHE A 98 6.54 -6.44 9.97
C PHE A 98 7.89 -6.50 9.25
N SER A 99 9.00 -6.75 9.94
CA SER A 99 10.31 -6.93 9.31
C SER A 99 10.39 -8.22 8.46
N ARG A 100 9.55 -9.22 8.79
CA ARG A 100 9.45 -10.47 8.02
C ARG A 100 8.25 -10.49 7.09
N CYS A 101 7.28 -9.61 7.26
CA CYS A 101 6.03 -9.63 6.52
C CYS A 101 6.24 -9.24 5.05
N ILE A 102 5.82 -10.09 4.12
CA ILE A 102 5.87 -9.85 2.67
C ILE A 102 4.57 -9.25 2.12
N PHE A 103 3.63 -8.86 2.96
CA PHE A 103 2.33 -8.27 2.56
C PHE A 103 1.58 -9.07 1.48
N CYS A 104 1.61 -10.40 1.56
CA CYS A 104 1.03 -11.31 0.56
C CYS A 104 -0.50 -11.22 0.42
N GLY A 105 -1.21 -10.64 1.38
CA GLY A 105 -2.66 -10.47 1.39
C GLY A 105 -3.44 -11.76 1.64
N LYS A 106 -2.81 -12.87 2.02
CA LYS A 106 -3.47 -14.15 2.32
C LYS A 106 -4.27 -14.16 3.63
N LYS A 107 -4.24 -13.08 4.39
CA LYS A 107 -4.95 -13.02 5.67
C LYS A 107 -6.44 -12.78 5.50
N PRO A 108 -7.28 -13.48 6.27
CA PRO A 108 -8.69 -13.19 6.38
C PRO A 108 -9.00 -11.89 7.16
N VAL A 109 -7.98 -11.26 7.77
CA VAL A 109 -8.16 -10.03 8.54
C VAL A 109 -8.57 -8.89 7.62
N GLN A 110 -9.67 -8.26 7.97
CA GLN A 110 -10.35 -7.25 7.17
C GLN A 110 -9.46 -6.04 6.89
N ARG A 111 -9.51 -5.61 5.64
CA ARG A 111 -8.87 -4.37 5.17
C ARG A 111 -9.47 -3.18 5.90
N GLN A 112 -8.64 -2.31 6.44
CA GLN A 112 -9.12 -0.98 6.78
C GLN A 112 -9.60 -0.30 5.50
N ARG A 113 -10.88 0.04 5.45
CA ARG A 113 -11.36 1.06 4.53
C ARG A 113 -10.98 2.40 5.15
N PHE A 114 -9.99 3.07 4.58
CA PHE A 114 -9.81 4.48 4.85
C PHE A 114 -11.05 5.20 4.28
N LYS A 115 -11.84 5.80 5.16
CA LYS A 115 -12.89 6.75 4.76
C LYS A 115 -12.26 8.11 4.64
#